data_b6a2ab3dd9f6c7e27556b081959568fe
#
_entry.id   b6a2ab3dd9f6c7e27556b081959568fe
#
_cell.length_a   1.000
_cell.length_b   1.000
_cell.length_c   1.000
_cell.angle_alpha   90.00
_cell.angle_beta   90.00
_cell.angle_gamma   90.00
#
_symmetry.space_group_name_H-M   'P 1'
#
loop_
_entity.id
_entity.type
_entity.pdbx_description
1 polymer ?
#
loop_
_entity_poly.entity_id
_entity_poly.type
_entity_poly.pdbx_seq_one_letter_code
_entity_poly.pdbx_strand_id
1 'polypeptide(L)'
;RQEMGKDFSIVVVAEGALNEEEALLSKKELKKSRQGMTNSIGYRVAHELENATGLESRVTVLGYLQRGGTPSPYDRVLSTQFGAAAMNCILERDFGKMVALQNNEIISVPLEDVAGKIKKVPLDHKLLKYGKDVGTCFGIE
;
A
#
# COMPACT_ATOMS: atom_id res chain seq x y z
N ARG A 1 23.85 -8.75 -2.90
CA ARG A 1 23.41 -10.12 -2.57
C ARG A 1 24.22 -11.18 -3.31
N GLN A 2 24.57 -10.99 -4.59
CA GLN A 2 25.47 -11.89 -5.32
C GLN A 2 26.80 -12.04 -4.61
N GLU A 3 27.40 -10.94 -4.12
CA GLU A 3 28.62 -10.95 -3.30
C GLU A 3 28.48 -11.76 -2.01
N MET A 4 27.25 -11.96 -1.54
CA MET A 4 26.91 -12.78 -0.36
C MET A 4 26.53 -14.22 -0.72
N GLY A 5 26.73 -14.67 -1.97
CA GLY A 5 26.42 -16.01 -2.44
C GLY A 5 24.92 -16.34 -2.51
N LYS A 6 24.07 -15.34 -2.73
CA LYS A 6 22.61 -15.54 -2.89
C LYS A 6 22.22 -15.47 -4.35
N ASP A 7 21.63 -16.55 -4.85
CA ASP A 7 21.31 -16.75 -6.26
C ASP A 7 20.06 -15.97 -6.73
N PHE A 8 19.26 -15.43 -5.82
CA PHE A 8 18.06 -14.67 -6.15
C PHE A 8 17.78 -13.52 -5.17
N SER A 9 16.98 -12.58 -5.60
CA SER A 9 16.44 -11.51 -4.78
C SER A 9 14.95 -11.36 -5.01
N ILE A 10 14.21 -11.03 -3.96
CA ILE A 10 12.78 -10.68 -4.05
C ILE A 10 12.66 -9.18 -3.83
N VAL A 11 12.05 -8.50 -4.79
CA VAL A 11 11.78 -7.06 -4.72
C VAL A 11 10.27 -6.86 -4.61
N VAL A 12 9.82 -6.16 -3.58
CA VAL A 12 8.42 -5.82 -3.38
C VAL A 12 8.21 -4.35 -3.70
N VAL A 13 7.30 -4.08 -4.63
CA VAL A 13 7.04 -2.72 -5.13
C VAL A 13 5.57 -2.38 -4.91
N ALA A 14 5.30 -1.22 -4.31
CA ALA A 14 3.95 -0.70 -4.17
C ALA A 14 3.45 -0.12 -5.50
N GLU A 15 2.17 -0.29 -5.82
CA GLU A 15 1.54 0.26 -7.04
C GLU A 15 1.72 1.79 -7.17
N GLY A 16 1.76 2.49 -6.03
CA GLY A 16 1.95 3.93 -5.97
C GLY A 16 3.42 4.38 -5.93
N ALA A 17 4.39 3.48 -6.10
CA ALA A 17 5.81 3.85 -6.08
C ALA A 17 6.13 4.84 -7.21
N LEU A 18 7.00 5.80 -6.91
CA LEU A 18 7.48 6.84 -7.81
C LEU A 18 9.00 6.72 -7.92
N ASN A 19 9.54 6.98 -9.11
CA ASN A 19 10.96 7.24 -9.24
C ASN A 19 11.27 8.70 -8.84
N GLU A 20 12.55 9.09 -8.82
CA GLU A 20 12.97 10.43 -8.39
C GLU A 20 12.37 11.53 -9.28
N GLU A 21 12.33 11.33 -10.59
CA GLU A 21 11.75 12.28 -11.54
C GLU A 21 10.23 12.42 -11.34
N GLU A 22 9.52 11.30 -11.19
CA GLU A 22 8.08 11.29 -10.94
C GLU A 22 7.71 11.94 -9.59
N ALA A 23 8.58 11.83 -8.58
CA ALA A 23 8.36 12.44 -7.28
C ALA A 23 8.35 13.97 -7.30
N LEU A 24 8.97 14.58 -8.32
CA LEU A 24 9.01 16.02 -8.53
C LEU A 24 7.79 16.55 -9.30
N LEU A 25 7.01 15.67 -9.93
CA LEU A 25 5.85 16.06 -10.73
C LEU A 25 4.63 16.38 -9.87
N SER A 26 3.82 17.32 -10.32
CA SER A 26 2.49 17.53 -9.78
C SER A 26 1.57 16.32 -10.07
N LYS A 27 0.51 16.13 -9.28
CA LYS A 27 -0.47 15.04 -9.50
C LYS A 27 -1.05 15.02 -10.92
N LYS A 28 -1.21 16.20 -11.54
CA LYS A 28 -1.75 16.37 -12.90
C LYS A 28 -0.75 15.91 -13.94
N GLU A 29 0.51 16.28 -13.80
CA GLU A 29 1.60 15.89 -14.69
C GLU A 29 1.89 14.41 -14.59
N LEU A 30 1.94 13.86 -13.37
CA LEU A 30 2.11 12.44 -13.13
C LEU A 30 0.98 11.61 -13.78
N LYS A 31 -0.27 12.07 -13.67
CA LYS A 31 -1.40 11.40 -14.35
C LYS A 31 -1.25 11.44 -15.86
N LYS A 32 -0.74 12.55 -16.42
CA LYS A 32 -0.51 12.71 -17.86
C LYS A 32 0.65 11.84 -18.34
N SER A 33 1.76 11.78 -17.60
CA SER A 33 2.93 10.96 -17.95
C SER A 33 2.61 9.45 -17.94
N ARG A 34 1.70 9.02 -17.07
CA ARG A 34 1.23 7.62 -16.99
C ARG A 34 0.05 7.29 -17.91
N GLN A 35 -0.47 8.28 -18.62
CA GLN A 35 -1.59 8.08 -19.56
C GLN A 35 -1.12 7.24 -20.76
N GLY A 36 -1.73 6.06 -20.94
CA GLY A 36 -1.34 5.10 -21.97
C GLY A 36 -0.35 4.02 -21.50
N MET A 37 0.17 4.09 -20.28
CA MET A 37 0.90 2.99 -19.68
C MET A 37 -0.08 1.89 -19.23
N THR A 38 -0.11 0.78 -19.97
CA THR A 38 -0.99 -0.37 -19.67
C THR A 38 -0.40 -1.33 -18.64
N ASN A 39 0.90 -1.25 -18.38
CA ASN A 39 1.61 -2.18 -17.51
C ASN A 39 1.68 -1.66 -16.06
N SER A 40 1.52 -2.56 -15.09
CA SER A 40 1.73 -2.22 -13.68
C SER A 40 3.16 -1.78 -13.42
N ILE A 41 3.38 -1.03 -12.34
CA ILE A 41 4.70 -0.57 -11.88
C ILE A 41 5.71 -1.73 -11.78
N GLY A 42 5.24 -2.94 -11.45
CA GLY A 42 6.08 -4.13 -11.34
C GLY A 42 6.83 -4.46 -12.63
N TYR A 43 6.18 -4.33 -13.78
CA TYR A 43 6.83 -4.58 -15.09
C TYR A 43 7.88 -3.52 -15.42
N ARG A 44 7.62 -2.26 -15.10
CA ARG A 44 8.59 -1.18 -15.29
C ARG A 44 9.84 -1.41 -14.43
N VAL A 45 9.65 -1.68 -13.15
CA VAL A 45 10.76 -1.92 -12.21
C VAL A 45 11.54 -3.18 -12.61
N ALA A 46 10.87 -4.25 -13.06
CA ALA A 46 11.53 -5.45 -13.56
C ALA A 46 12.45 -5.12 -14.74
N HIS A 47 11.95 -4.37 -15.71
CA HIS A 47 12.75 -3.95 -16.88
C HIS A 47 13.96 -3.09 -16.48
N GLU A 48 13.76 -2.13 -15.57
CA GLU A 48 14.86 -1.28 -15.04
C GLU A 48 15.91 -2.14 -14.30
N LEU A 49 15.47 -3.12 -13.51
CA LEU A 49 16.37 -4.05 -12.80
C LEU A 49 17.15 -4.94 -13.77
N GLU A 50 16.50 -5.49 -14.80
CA GLU A 50 17.18 -6.29 -15.82
C GLU A 50 18.25 -5.49 -16.55
N ASN A 51 17.93 -4.24 -16.93
CA ASN A 51 18.91 -3.36 -17.57
C ASN A 51 20.09 -3.00 -16.67
N ALA A 52 19.82 -2.81 -15.37
CA ALA A 52 20.87 -2.44 -14.41
C ALA A 52 21.74 -3.61 -13.95
N THR A 53 21.20 -4.82 -13.92
CA THR A 53 21.89 -5.99 -13.32
C THR A 53 22.24 -7.09 -14.30
N GLY A 54 21.61 -7.13 -15.46
CA GLY A 54 21.72 -8.24 -16.43
C GLY A 54 21.02 -9.52 -15.96
N LEU A 55 20.26 -9.48 -14.86
CA LEU A 55 19.57 -10.64 -14.30
C LEU A 55 18.11 -10.69 -14.79
N GLU A 56 17.65 -11.89 -15.17
CA GLU A 56 16.25 -12.12 -15.53
C GLU A 56 15.32 -11.80 -14.34
N SER A 57 14.26 -11.04 -14.58
CA SER A 57 13.25 -10.69 -13.60
C SER A 57 11.89 -11.30 -13.95
N ARG A 58 11.17 -11.80 -12.96
CA ARG A 58 9.82 -12.34 -13.11
C ARG A 58 8.84 -11.53 -12.26
N VAL A 59 7.78 -11.05 -12.89
CA VAL A 59 6.80 -10.19 -12.23
C VAL A 59 5.58 -11.00 -11.80
N THR A 60 5.19 -10.84 -10.56
CA THR A 60 3.91 -11.31 -10.03
C THR A 60 3.12 -10.12 -9.52
N VAL A 61 1.98 -9.84 -10.15
CA VAL A 61 1.05 -8.79 -9.72
C VAL A 61 0.02 -9.42 -8.79
N LEU A 62 0.19 -9.21 -7.48
CA LEU A 62 -0.69 -9.83 -6.48
C LEU A 62 -2.13 -9.31 -6.54
N GLY A 63 -2.31 -7.99 -6.77
CA GLY A 63 -3.62 -7.39 -6.98
C GLY A 63 -4.69 -7.87 -5.99
N TYR A 64 -5.73 -8.47 -6.52
CA TYR A 64 -6.85 -9.00 -5.72
C TYR A 64 -6.50 -10.21 -4.84
N LEU A 65 -5.39 -10.91 -5.09
CA LEU A 65 -4.93 -11.99 -4.21
C LEU A 65 -4.74 -11.52 -2.77
N GLN A 66 -4.27 -10.28 -2.57
CA GLN A 66 -4.10 -9.70 -1.23
C GLN A 66 -5.43 -9.42 -0.51
N ARG A 67 -6.53 -9.41 -1.25
CA ARG A 67 -7.89 -9.18 -0.72
C ARG A 67 -8.75 -10.45 -0.74
N GLY A 68 -8.18 -11.55 -1.22
CA GLY A 68 -8.83 -12.84 -1.29
C GLY A 68 -8.69 -13.65 -0.01
N GLY A 69 -9.32 -14.81 0.00
CA GLY A 69 -9.28 -15.76 1.10
C GLY A 69 -10.52 -15.69 2.00
N THR A 70 -10.63 -16.68 2.88
CA THR A 70 -11.72 -16.75 3.84
C THR A 70 -11.47 -15.76 4.97
N PRO A 71 -12.46 -14.91 5.32
CA PRO A 71 -12.29 -13.95 6.42
C PRO A 71 -12.07 -14.67 7.75
N SER A 72 -11.16 -14.16 8.55
CA SER A 72 -10.91 -14.65 9.91
C SER A 72 -12.10 -14.34 10.84
N PRO A 73 -12.19 -14.97 12.01
CA PRO A 73 -13.18 -14.58 13.02
C PRO A 73 -13.11 -13.09 13.40
N TYR A 74 -11.89 -12.53 13.45
CA TYR A 74 -11.70 -11.10 13.70
C TYR A 74 -12.31 -10.24 12.60
N ASP A 75 -12.09 -10.56 11.33
CA ASP A 75 -12.67 -9.82 10.20
C ASP A 75 -14.20 -9.83 10.25
N ARG A 76 -14.79 -10.98 10.62
CA ARG A 76 -16.25 -11.13 10.72
C ARG A 76 -16.85 -10.28 11.84
N VAL A 77 -16.22 -10.28 13.02
CA VAL A 77 -16.66 -9.49 14.17
C VAL A 77 -16.51 -8.00 13.84
N LEU A 78 -15.36 -7.59 13.31
CA LEU A 78 -15.08 -6.21 12.96
C LEU A 78 -16.04 -5.68 11.90
N SER A 79 -16.32 -6.45 10.85
CA SER A 79 -17.28 -6.02 9.81
C SER A 79 -18.70 -5.90 10.34
N THR A 80 -19.10 -6.78 11.27
CA THR A 80 -20.40 -6.68 11.95
C THR A 80 -20.49 -5.41 12.81
N GLN A 81 -19.43 -5.08 13.55
CA GLN A 81 -19.36 -3.85 14.34
C GLN A 81 -19.42 -2.61 13.46
N PHE A 82 -18.67 -2.58 12.34
CA PHE A 82 -18.76 -1.47 11.38
C PHE A 82 -20.16 -1.32 10.79
N GLY A 83 -20.80 -2.42 10.40
CA GLY A 83 -22.16 -2.41 9.86
C GLY A 83 -23.17 -1.86 10.86
N ALA A 84 -23.10 -2.31 12.11
CA ALA A 84 -23.99 -1.82 13.18
C ALA A 84 -23.77 -0.33 13.46
N ALA A 85 -22.51 0.12 13.57
CA ALA A 85 -22.20 1.52 13.81
C ALA A 85 -22.63 2.43 12.64
N ALA A 86 -22.44 1.98 11.40
CA ALA A 86 -22.91 2.71 10.22
C ALA A 86 -24.46 2.82 10.20
N MET A 87 -25.16 1.76 10.60
CA MET A 87 -26.63 1.81 10.70
C MET A 87 -27.09 2.78 11.79
N ASN A 88 -26.40 2.85 12.91
CA ASN A 88 -26.70 3.84 13.96
C ASN A 88 -26.53 5.27 13.45
N CYS A 89 -25.47 5.56 12.69
CA CYS A 89 -25.32 6.88 12.05
C CYS A 89 -26.52 7.23 11.14
N ILE A 90 -27.07 6.26 10.42
CA ILE A 90 -28.25 6.46 9.57
C ILE A 90 -29.49 6.74 10.42
N LEU A 91 -29.73 5.94 11.46
CA LEU A 91 -30.89 6.10 12.35
C LEU A 91 -30.90 7.44 13.10
N GLU A 92 -29.71 7.89 13.51
CA GLU A 92 -29.49 9.17 14.18
C GLU A 92 -29.44 10.36 13.20
N ARG A 93 -29.50 10.10 11.88
CA ARG A 93 -29.33 11.08 10.79
C ARG A 93 -27.97 11.80 10.85
N ASP A 94 -26.96 11.15 11.38
CA ASP A 94 -25.61 11.66 11.52
C ASP A 94 -24.79 11.38 10.24
N PHE A 95 -25.09 12.12 9.16
CA PHE A 95 -24.53 11.93 7.85
C PHE A 95 -23.18 12.67 7.68
N GLY A 96 -22.47 12.36 6.57
CA GLY A 96 -21.18 12.98 6.26
C GLY A 96 -20.03 12.41 7.08
N LYS A 97 -20.21 11.25 7.68
CA LYS A 97 -19.21 10.56 8.50
C LYS A 97 -18.83 9.19 7.94
N MET A 98 -17.70 8.70 8.36
CA MET A 98 -17.18 7.37 8.12
C MET A 98 -17.00 6.65 9.46
N VAL A 99 -17.44 5.40 9.55
CA VAL A 99 -17.12 4.56 10.72
C VAL A 99 -15.67 4.09 10.64
N ALA A 100 -14.94 4.16 11.73
CA ALA A 100 -13.52 3.86 11.80
C ALA A 100 -13.18 3.11 13.09
N LEU A 101 -12.11 2.29 13.04
CA LEU A 101 -11.54 1.66 14.23
C LEU A 101 -10.39 2.53 14.74
N GLN A 102 -10.49 3.01 15.97
CA GLN A 102 -9.44 3.75 16.64
C GLN A 102 -9.30 3.22 18.08
N ASN A 103 -8.08 2.87 18.46
CA ASN A 103 -7.79 2.32 19.80
C ASN A 103 -8.70 1.15 20.22
N ASN A 104 -9.02 0.25 19.30
CA ASN A 104 -9.95 -0.87 19.49
C ASN A 104 -11.43 -0.49 19.68
N GLU A 105 -11.80 0.76 19.44
CA GLU A 105 -13.18 1.23 19.52
C GLU A 105 -13.68 1.65 18.13
N ILE A 106 -14.94 1.40 17.86
CA ILE A 106 -15.60 1.88 16.64
C ILE A 106 -16.10 3.29 16.92
N ILE A 107 -15.58 4.23 16.14
CA ILE A 107 -15.95 5.65 16.20
C ILE A 107 -16.45 6.13 14.84
N SER A 108 -17.13 7.27 14.82
CA SER A 108 -17.45 7.99 13.60
C SER A 108 -16.53 9.19 13.43
N VAL A 109 -16.00 9.41 12.22
CA VAL A 109 -15.14 10.54 11.87
C VAL A 109 -15.73 11.30 10.68
N PRO A 110 -15.65 12.63 10.64
CA PRO A 110 -16.10 13.42 9.50
C PRO A 110 -15.38 13.01 8.21
N LEU A 111 -16.09 12.92 7.09
CA LEU A 111 -15.50 12.59 5.79
C LEU A 111 -14.47 13.62 5.34
N GLU A 112 -14.63 14.88 5.72
CA GLU A 112 -13.68 15.96 5.44
C GLU A 112 -12.31 15.73 6.10
N ASP A 113 -12.28 15.03 7.23
CA ASP A 113 -11.05 14.70 7.94
C ASP A 113 -10.22 13.62 7.22
N VAL A 114 -10.84 12.81 6.36
CA VAL A 114 -10.19 11.72 5.64
C VAL A 114 -10.08 11.96 4.14
N ALA A 115 -10.97 12.79 3.59
CA ALA A 115 -11.01 13.06 2.15
C ALA A 115 -9.69 13.68 1.65
N GLY A 116 -9.16 13.11 0.58
CA GLY A 116 -7.90 13.57 -0.04
C GLY A 116 -6.63 13.25 0.76
N LYS A 117 -6.73 12.62 1.91
CA LYS A 117 -5.59 12.19 2.73
C LYS A 117 -5.28 10.72 2.47
N ILE A 118 -4.00 10.39 2.36
CA ILE A 118 -3.52 9.01 2.22
C ILE A 118 -2.68 8.68 3.45
N LYS A 119 -3.06 7.60 4.15
CA LYS A 119 -2.26 7.09 5.26
C LYS A 119 -1.00 6.42 4.71
N LYS A 120 0.15 7.02 4.99
CA LYS A 120 1.46 6.45 4.64
C LYS A 120 2.04 5.73 5.85
N VAL A 121 2.98 4.81 5.60
CA VAL A 121 3.80 4.22 6.67
C VAL A 121 4.82 5.27 7.12
N PRO A 122 4.84 5.66 8.42
CA PRO A 122 5.85 6.58 8.94
C PRO A 122 7.25 5.98 8.79
N LEU A 123 8.24 6.82 8.49
CA LEU A 123 9.64 6.35 8.31
C LEU A 123 10.28 5.83 9.61
N ASP A 124 9.74 6.20 10.76
CA ASP A 124 10.13 5.74 12.08
C ASP A 124 9.30 4.55 12.59
N HIS A 125 8.48 3.95 11.73
CA HIS A 125 7.63 2.84 12.12
C HIS A 125 8.45 1.63 12.59
N LYS A 126 8.08 1.05 13.74
CA LYS A 126 8.83 -0.06 14.37
C LYS A 126 9.09 -1.25 13.44
N LEU A 127 8.16 -1.59 12.56
CA LEU A 127 8.35 -2.68 11.61
C LEU A 127 9.46 -2.41 10.59
N LEU A 128 9.73 -1.15 10.22
CA LEU A 128 10.85 -0.80 9.36
C LEU A 128 12.17 -1.10 10.06
N LYS A 129 12.28 -0.78 11.36
CA LYS A 129 13.44 -1.14 12.16
C LYS A 129 13.64 -2.65 12.17
N TYR A 130 12.62 -3.41 12.54
CA TYR A 130 12.73 -4.88 12.58
C TYR A 130 13.05 -5.49 11.21
N GLY A 131 12.49 -4.95 10.14
CA GLY A 131 12.83 -5.37 8.79
C GLY A 131 14.32 -5.15 8.48
N LYS A 132 14.90 -4.01 8.87
CA LYS A 132 16.35 -3.74 8.72
C LYS A 132 17.17 -4.71 9.56
N ASP A 133 16.77 -4.97 10.80
CA ASP A 133 17.47 -5.87 11.72
C ASP A 133 17.57 -7.31 11.17
N VAL A 134 16.59 -7.76 10.37
CA VAL A 134 16.64 -9.06 9.68
C VAL A 134 17.19 -9.00 8.25
N GLY A 135 17.82 -7.88 7.86
CA GLY A 135 18.52 -7.72 6.58
C GLY A 135 17.62 -7.36 5.39
N THR A 136 16.40 -6.85 5.62
CA THR A 136 15.58 -6.30 4.55
C THR A 136 16.10 -4.93 4.14
N CYS A 137 16.42 -4.74 2.86
CA CYS A 137 16.77 -3.44 2.29
C CYS A 137 15.46 -2.71 1.89
N PHE A 138 15.29 -1.48 2.34
CA PHE A 138 14.16 -0.63 1.97
C PHE A 138 14.49 0.39 0.88
N GLY A 139 15.71 0.35 0.31
CA GLY A 139 16.18 1.33 -0.67
C GLY A 139 16.40 2.73 -0.09
N ILE A 140 16.46 2.84 1.23
CA ILE A 140 16.75 4.07 1.97
C ILE A 140 18.06 3.83 2.72
N GLU A 141 19.10 4.52 2.33
CA GLU A 141 20.36 4.56 3.07
C GLU A 141 20.31 5.62 4.18
#